data_19dae45baf3a9bdd67c85da6225ec66b
#
_entry.id   19dae45baf3a9bdd67c85da6225ec66b
#
_cell.length_a   1.000
_cell.length_b   1.000
_cell.length_c   1.000
_cell.angle_alpha   90.00
_cell.angle_beta   90.00
_cell.angle_gamma   90.00
#
_symmetry.space_group_name_H-M   'P 1'
#
loop_
_entity.id
_entity.type
_entity.pdbx_description
1 polymer ?
#
loop_
_entity_poly.entity_id
_entity_poly.type
_entity_poly.pdbx_seq_one_letter_code
_entity_poly.pdbx_strand_id
1 'polypeptide(L)'
;MPDQYSRREMLKRTAAACAALAAAPTVSAAMINRGRYHLFSGAPDYSARAIALMQRATVVDMLAPFTLDFPLQAKWTVNPESFTDAHFQKFVDSGISVFHPAIGLGGLDPYQTALVWFAGWNGFIAGNDERLLRVDSAADFARAKRLRKVGVLLGLQNSMHFRRPDDVDFFHGQGQRVSQLTYNGRNLIGNGATERRDEGLSDFGIAIVERMNKVGMAVDVSHCGDRTTLDAFEASKRPVLITHSNCRALVPGHPRVKTDDAIRAMAKSGGVMGITGVRMFVRDREPTTIEHALDHFDHVSKVAGPEHLGVGSDIDLDGYDDMPPEINKQLRAGYKGSYGFREKIDIEGIDHPKRMFDLTEGLIRRKYTDAQIEGILGGNFQRVLTEVWTAK
;
A
#
# COMPACT_ATOMS: atom_id res chain seq x y z
N MET A 1 35.15 9.86 44.25
CA MET A 1 36.13 9.09 43.45
C MET A 1 35.36 8.09 42.61
N PRO A 2 35.43 8.12 41.30
CA PRO A 2 34.73 7.13 40.46
C PRO A 2 35.52 5.83 40.43
N ASP A 3 34.84 4.71 40.70
CA ASP A 3 35.36 3.35 40.68
C ASP A 3 36.02 3.00 39.34
N GLN A 4 37.30 2.71 39.35
CA GLN A 4 38.02 2.19 38.19
C GLN A 4 37.71 0.67 38.05
N TYR A 5 36.87 0.37 37.06
CA TYR A 5 36.67 -1.03 36.66
C TYR A 5 37.97 -1.62 36.11
N SER A 6 38.30 -2.85 36.54
CA SER A 6 39.46 -3.54 36.04
C SER A 6 39.30 -3.86 34.52
N ARG A 7 40.40 -3.87 33.76
CA ARG A 7 40.42 -4.28 32.34
C ARG A 7 39.69 -5.61 32.09
N ARG A 8 39.71 -6.52 33.04
CA ARG A 8 39.09 -7.85 32.97
C ARG A 8 37.56 -7.78 33.09
N GLU A 9 37.02 -6.83 33.88
CA GLU A 9 35.59 -6.59 34.01
C GLU A 9 35.05 -5.81 32.81
N MET A 10 35.84 -4.89 32.26
CA MET A 10 35.51 -4.18 31.04
C MET A 10 35.42 -5.15 29.84
N LEU A 11 36.37 -6.08 29.70
CA LEU A 11 36.35 -7.14 28.68
C LEU A 11 35.18 -8.10 28.85
N LYS A 12 34.80 -8.46 30.07
CA LYS A 12 33.59 -9.28 30.30
C LYS A 12 32.31 -8.57 29.97
N ARG A 13 32.20 -7.27 30.25
CA ARG A 13 31.03 -6.46 29.89
C ARG A 13 30.98 -6.20 28.39
N THR A 14 32.11 -5.99 27.73
CA THR A 14 32.19 -5.85 26.27
C THR A 14 31.84 -7.17 25.56
N ALA A 15 32.32 -8.32 26.08
CA ALA A 15 31.95 -9.64 25.57
C ALA A 15 30.46 -9.95 25.78
N ALA A 16 29.88 -9.56 26.93
CA ALA A 16 28.44 -9.69 27.19
C ALA A 16 27.60 -8.75 26.31
N ALA A 17 28.08 -7.52 26.03
CA ALA A 17 27.44 -6.58 25.12
C ALA A 17 27.54 -7.03 23.65
N CYS A 18 28.69 -7.62 23.25
CA CYS A 18 28.83 -8.22 21.91
C CYS A 18 27.99 -9.49 21.74
N ALA A 19 27.84 -10.30 22.80
CA ALA A 19 26.94 -11.46 22.78
C ALA A 19 25.46 -11.03 22.74
N ALA A 20 25.09 -9.91 23.38
CA ALA A 20 23.76 -9.32 23.30
C ALA A 20 23.48 -8.65 21.93
N LEU A 21 24.53 -8.16 21.25
CA LEU A 21 24.40 -7.59 19.87
C LEU A 21 24.42 -8.69 18.79
N ALA A 22 25.01 -9.86 19.07
CA ALA A 22 24.93 -11.04 18.20
C ALA A 22 23.59 -11.78 18.34
N ALA A 23 22.84 -11.56 19.42
CA ALA A 23 21.44 -11.89 19.55
C ALA A 23 20.58 -10.73 19.02
N ALA A 24 20.77 -10.31 17.75
CA ALA A 24 19.65 -9.72 17.03
C ALA A 24 18.51 -10.73 17.14
N PRO A 25 17.29 -10.36 17.57
CA PRO A 25 16.20 -11.30 17.59
C PRO A 25 16.05 -11.84 16.18
N THR A 26 16.58 -13.01 15.91
CA THR A 26 16.09 -13.82 14.81
C THR A 26 14.61 -13.90 15.08
N VAL A 27 13.81 -13.35 14.17
CA VAL A 27 12.35 -13.52 14.23
C VAL A 27 12.16 -15.03 14.31
N SER A 28 11.96 -15.56 15.52
CA SER A 28 11.81 -16.99 15.70
C SER A 28 10.47 -17.40 15.07
N ALA A 29 10.38 -18.60 14.54
CA ALA A 29 9.11 -19.16 14.05
C ALA A 29 7.98 -18.99 15.08
N ALA A 30 8.28 -19.01 16.38
CA ALA A 30 7.35 -18.73 17.47
C ALA A 30 6.79 -17.31 17.47
N MET A 31 7.52 -16.30 16.95
CA MET A 31 7.01 -14.92 16.81
C MET A 31 6.08 -14.76 15.60
N ILE A 32 6.09 -15.72 14.68
CA ILE A 32 5.29 -15.74 13.46
C ILE A 32 4.22 -16.87 13.58
N ASN A 33 3.71 -17.11 14.77
CA ASN A 33 2.71 -18.15 14.99
C ASN A 33 1.37 -17.72 14.40
N ARG A 34 0.87 -18.50 13.44
CA ARG A 34 -0.38 -18.29 12.74
C ARG A 34 -1.60 -18.24 13.66
N GLY A 35 -1.66 -19.08 14.68
CA GLY A 35 -2.78 -19.16 15.63
C GLY A 35 -3.10 -17.84 16.33
N ARG A 36 -2.16 -16.90 16.35
CA ARG A 36 -2.37 -15.56 16.94
C ARG A 36 -3.29 -14.68 16.10
N TYR A 37 -3.37 -14.92 14.80
CA TYR A 37 -4.05 -14.04 13.84
C TYR A 37 -5.12 -14.77 13.02
N HIS A 38 -5.67 -15.86 13.55
CA HIS A 38 -6.68 -16.67 12.85
C HIS A 38 -6.27 -17.12 11.44
N LEU A 39 -4.97 -17.29 11.19
CA LEU A 39 -4.49 -17.84 9.95
C LEU A 39 -4.92 -19.28 9.81
N PHE A 40 -5.00 -19.81 8.59
CA PHE A 40 -5.46 -21.15 8.25
C PHE A 40 -5.32 -22.15 9.38
N SER A 41 -6.46 -22.59 9.96
CA SER A 41 -6.46 -23.52 11.08
C SER A 41 -5.69 -24.79 10.71
N GLY A 42 -4.71 -25.17 11.54
CA GLY A 42 -3.88 -26.35 11.31
C GLY A 42 -2.72 -26.18 10.30
N ALA A 43 -2.49 -24.97 9.76
CA ALA A 43 -1.33 -24.74 8.93
C ALA A 43 -0.04 -24.68 9.76
N PRO A 44 1.10 -25.21 9.26
CA PRO A 44 2.38 -25.13 9.93
C PRO A 44 2.90 -23.68 10.00
N ASP A 45 3.92 -23.44 10.80
CA ASP A 45 4.67 -22.18 10.78
C ASP A 45 5.20 -21.87 9.37
N TYR A 46 5.49 -20.58 9.10
CA TYR A 46 6.04 -20.16 7.81
C TYR A 46 7.38 -20.85 7.54
N SER A 47 7.63 -21.15 6.26
CA SER A 47 8.90 -21.76 5.85
C SER A 47 10.09 -20.83 6.14
N ALA A 48 11.25 -21.41 6.39
CA ALA A 48 12.49 -20.65 6.56
C ALA A 48 12.79 -19.76 5.34
N ARG A 49 12.39 -20.20 4.13
CA ARG A 49 12.53 -19.42 2.88
C ARG A 49 11.64 -18.18 2.89
N ALA A 50 10.37 -18.31 3.27
CA ALA A 50 9.46 -17.17 3.37
C ALA A 50 9.93 -16.17 4.41
N ILE A 51 10.35 -16.64 5.59
CA ILE A 51 10.90 -15.80 6.66
C ILE A 51 12.13 -15.03 6.14
N ALA A 52 13.07 -15.70 5.48
CA ALA A 52 14.28 -15.08 4.95
C ALA A 52 13.97 -14.02 3.88
N LEU A 53 13.00 -14.29 2.98
CA LEU A 53 12.54 -13.33 1.96
C LEU A 53 11.94 -12.10 2.61
N MET A 54 11.02 -12.24 3.56
CA MET A 54 10.42 -11.13 4.30
C MET A 54 11.46 -10.30 5.08
N GLN A 55 12.49 -10.94 5.61
CA GLN A 55 13.58 -10.23 6.29
C GLN A 55 14.47 -9.44 5.33
N ARG A 56 14.75 -9.96 4.13
CA ARG A 56 15.57 -9.27 3.12
C ARG A 56 14.82 -8.16 2.42
N ALA A 57 13.59 -8.41 2.00
CA ALA A 57 12.77 -7.44 1.27
C ALA A 57 12.48 -6.20 2.12
N THR A 58 12.38 -5.04 1.47
CA THR A 58 11.64 -3.90 2.03
C THR A 58 10.20 -4.03 1.58
N VAL A 59 9.37 -4.56 2.45
CA VAL A 59 7.97 -4.87 2.11
C VAL A 59 7.16 -3.58 2.06
N VAL A 60 6.51 -3.33 0.92
CA VAL A 60 5.72 -2.12 0.65
C VAL A 60 4.30 -2.53 0.30
N ASP A 61 3.32 -2.01 1.01
CA ASP A 61 1.91 -2.15 0.68
C ASP A 61 1.39 -0.81 0.13
N MET A 62 1.15 -0.77 -1.19
CA MET A 62 0.85 0.48 -1.93
C MET A 62 -0.60 0.92 -1.85
N LEU A 63 -1.42 0.25 -1.07
CA LEU A 63 -2.61 0.79 -0.42
C LEU A 63 -2.91 -0.03 0.83
N ALA A 64 -2.60 0.54 1.98
CA ALA A 64 -2.88 -0.06 3.26
C ALA A 64 -3.21 1.04 4.28
N PRO A 65 -4.49 1.27 4.58
CA PRO A 65 -4.89 2.10 5.71
C PRO A 65 -4.21 1.61 7.00
N PHE A 66 -3.91 2.52 7.91
CA PHE A 66 -3.40 2.12 9.22
C PHE A 66 -4.48 1.43 10.04
N THR A 67 -5.72 1.88 9.89
CA THR A 67 -6.91 1.24 10.43
C THR A 67 -8.14 1.66 9.62
N LEU A 68 -9.10 0.76 9.49
CA LEU A 68 -10.43 1.01 8.94
C LEU A 68 -11.41 1.48 10.03
N ASP A 69 -10.98 1.53 11.29
CA ASP A 69 -11.66 2.27 12.36
C ASP A 69 -11.32 3.76 12.21
N PHE A 70 -12.11 4.48 11.40
CA PHE A 70 -11.88 5.90 11.14
C PHE A 70 -11.92 6.80 12.39
N PRO A 71 -12.78 6.58 13.41
CA PRO A 71 -12.69 7.23 14.70
C PRO A 71 -11.33 7.02 15.39
N LEU A 72 -10.79 5.82 15.38
CA LEU A 72 -9.46 5.52 15.94
C LEU A 72 -8.36 6.24 15.17
N GLN A 73 -8.44 6.23 13.82
CA GLN A 73 -7.50 6.98 12.98
C GLN A 73 -7.54 8.48 13.28
N ALA A 74 -8.74 9.06 13.41
CA ALA A 74 -8.91 10.47 13.77
C ALA A 74 -8.33 10.78 15.16
N LYS A 75 -8.50 9.87 16.13
CA LYS A 75 -7.90 10.00 17.46
C LYS A 75 -6.37 10.04 17.39
N TRP A 76 -5.73 9.17 16.61
CA TRP A 76 -4.27 9.15 16.45
C TRP A 76 -3.73 10.42 15.80
N THR A 77 -4.41 10.93 14.77
CA THR A 77 -3.98 12.16 14.06
C THR A 77 -4.19 13.43 14.86
N VAL A 78 -5.15 13.47 15.79
CA VAL A 78 -5.41 14.61 16.69
C VAL A 78 -4.57 14.53 17.97
N ASN A 79 -4.40 13.33 18.50
CA ASN A 79 -3.60 13.07 19.70
C ASN A 79 -2.59 11.92 19.42
N PRO A 80 -1.40 12.24 18.89
CA PRO A 80 -0.39 11.24 18.53
C PRO A 80 0.01 10.27 19.65
N GLU A 81 -0.01 10.72 20.91
CA GLU A 81 0.31 9.90 22.09
C GLU A 81 -0.68 8.74 22.30
N SER A 82 -1.88 8.82 21.72
CA SER A 82 -2.85 7.73 21.77
C SER A 82 -2.45 6.50 20.93
N PHE A 83 -1.43 6.63 20.07
CA PHE A 83 -0.83 5.52 19.35
C PHE A 83 0.22 4.84 20.24
N THR A 84 -0.21 3.79 20.94
CA THR A 84 0.58 3.11 21.97
C THR A 84 1.60 2.14 21.39
N ASP A 85 2.52 1.63 22.23
CA ASP A 85 3.44 0.56 21.86
C ASP A 85 2.74 -0.70 21.37
N ALA A 86 1.58 -1.02 21.94
CA ALA A 86 0.78 -2.19 21.51
C ALA A 86 0.27 -2.01 20.07
N HIS A 87 -0.17 -0.80 19.70
CA HIS A 87 -0.52 -0.49 18.31
C HIS A 87 0.69 -0.62 17.39
N PHE A 88 1.80 0.01 17.73
CA PHE A 88 3.03 -0.02 16.94
C PHE A 88 3.57 -1.45 16.75
N GLN A 89 3.56 -2.27 17.81
CA GLN A 89 4.05 -3.65 17.74
C GLN A 89 3.30 -4.49 16.70
N LYS A 90 2.00 -4.24 16.49
CA LYS A 90 1.19 -4.90 15.47
C LYS A 90 1.71 -4.61 14.05
N PHE A 91 2.10 -3.35 13.78
CA PHE A 91 2.73 -2.96 12.52
C PHE A 91 4.10 -3.64 12.34
N VAL A 92 4.92 -3.67 13.36
CA VAL A 92 6.21 -4.36 13.33
C VAL A 92 6.04 -5.87 13.09
N ASP A 93 5.10 -6.48 13.80
CA ASP A 93 4.82 -7.92 13.69
C ASP A 93 4.30 -8.30 12.29
N SER A 94 3.69 -7.38 11.55
CA SER A 94 3.23 -7.63 10.18
C SER A 94 4.36 -7.92 9.20
N GLY A 95 5.55 -7.40 9.47
CA GLY A 95 6.69 -7.45 8.56
C GLY A 95 6.61 -6.47 7.41
N ILE A 96 5.55 -5.64 7.33
CA ILE A 96 5.43 -4.58 6.32
C ILE A 96 6.29 -3.40 6.75
N SER A 97 7.20 -2.99 5.88
CA SER A 97 8.16 -1.90 6.14
C SER A 97 7.57 -0.52 5.83
N VAL A 98 6.73 -0.44 4.79
CA VAL A 98 6.12 0.83 4.33
C VAL A 98 4.66 0.62 4.00
N PHE A 99 3.84 1.47 4.58
CA PHE A 99 2.40 1.57 4.34
C PHE A 99 2.10 2.82 3.52
N HIS A 100 1.18 2.70 2.59
CA HIS A 100 0.63 3.83 1.85
C HIS A 100 -0.82 4.07 2.29
N PRO A 101 -1.07 4.79 3.40
CA PRO A 101 -2.40 5.22 3.75
C PRO A 101 -2.86 6.30 2.76
N ALA A 102 -4.00 6.08 2.15
CA ALA A 102 -4.63 7.05 1.26
C ALA A 102 -6.15 6.96 1.39
N ILE A 103 -6.82 8.08 1.32
CA ILE A 103 -8.28 8.16 1.38
C ILE A 103 -8.87 8.63 0.05
N GLY A 104 -10.10 8.17 -0.26
CA GLY A 104 -10.90 8.71 -1.33
C GLY A 104 -11.49 10.05 -0.89
N LEU A 105 -10.94 11.15 -1.40
CA LEU A 105 -11.47 12.48 -1.12
C LEU A 105 -12.85 12.66 -1.71
N GLY A 106 -13.70 13.36 -0.99
CA GLY A 106 -15.04 13.76 -1.40
C GLY A 106 -15.54 14.96 -0.58
N GLY A 107 -16.85 15.22 -0.66
CA GLY A 107 -17.51 16.28 0.10
C GLY A 107 -17.51 17.63 -0.61
N LEU A 108 -17.93 18.68 0.13
CA LEU A 108 -18.17 20.03 -0.42
C LEU A 108 -16.87 20.82 -0.65
N ASP A 109 -15.84 20.56 0.15
CA ASP A 109 -14.52 21.21 0.01
C ASP A 109 -13.40 20.17 0.10
N PRO A 110 -13.08 19.50 -1.04
CA PRO A 110 -12.00 18.52 -1.09
C PRO A 110 -10.60 19.10 -0.78
N TYR A 111 -10.38 20.38 -1.10
CA TYR A 111 -9.12 21.06 -0.83
C TYR A 111 -8.88 21.19 0.68
N GLN A 112 -9.87 21.71 1.41
CA GLN A 112 -9.80 21.83 2.87
C GLN A 112 -9.68 20.45 3.53
N THR A 113 -10.41 19.45 3.02
CA THR A 113 -10.32 18.06 3.51
C THR A 113 -8.90 17.52 3.35
N ALA A 114 -8.28 17.72 2.20
CA ALA A 114 -6.90 17.32 1.96
C ALA A 114 -5.91 18.04 2.90
N LEU A 115 -6.07 19.34 3.11
CA LEU A 115 -5.23 20.11 4.06
C LEU A 115 -5.28 19.52 5.47
N VAL A 116 -6.48 19.29 5.98
CA VAL A 116 -6.68 18.73 7.32
C VAL A 116 -6.07 17.33 7.41
N TRP A 117 -6.25 16.51 6.36
CA TRP A 117 -5.70 15.16 6.31
C TRP A 117 -4.16 15.17 6.34
N PHE A 118 -3.50 15.97 5.51
CA PHE A 118 -2.04 16.09 5.52
C PHE A 118 -1.51 16.69 6.82
N ALA A 119 -2.17 17.70 7.37
CA ALA A 119 -1.79 18.29 8.67
C ALA A 119 -1.87 17.25 9.80
N GLY A 120 -2.96 16.47 9.85
CA GLY A 120 -3.13 15.40 10.82
C GLY A 120 -2.06 14.31 10.71
N TRP A 121 -1.79 13.81 9.50
CA TRP A 121 -0.76 12.80 9.27
C TRP A 121 0.64 13.31 9.59
N ASN A 122 0.98 14.53 9.19
CA ASN A 122 2.29 15.12 9.49
C ASN A 122 2.48 15.29 11.01
N GLY A 123 1.44 15.73 11.72
CA GLY A 123 1.44 15.82 13.19
C GLY A 123 1.57 14.45 13.84
N PHE A 124 0.83 13.45 13.36
CA PHE A 124 0.88 12.08 13.86
C PHE A 124 2.28 11.45 13.69
N ILE A 125 2.88 11.59 12.51
CA ILE A 125 4.23 11.07 12.25
C ILE A 125 5.26 11.80 13.11
N ALA A 126 5.18 13.14 13.22
CA ALA A 126 6.11 13.91 14.02
C ALA A 126 6.00 13.60 15.52
N GLY A 127 4.78 13.37 16.04
CA GLY A 127 4.55 12.98 17.43
C GLY A 127 4.93 11.53 17.74
N ASN A 128 5.23 10.71 16.72
CA ASN A 128 5.67 9.34 16.83
C ASN A 128 6.99 9.09 16.06
N ASP A 129 7.88 10.06 16.02
CA ASP A 129 9.08 10.05 15.19
C ASP A 129 10.08 8.93 15.56
N GLU A 130 10.01 8.40 16.78
CA GLU A 130 10.78 7.20 17.20
C GLU A 130 10.26 5.90 16.54
N ARG A 131 8.99 5.86 16.15
CA ARG A 131 8.28 4.69 15.61
C ARG A 131 8.01 4.79 14.11
N LEU A 132 7.69 5.97 13.62
CA LEU A 132 7.26 6.25 12.26
C LEU A 132 8.29 7.06 11.49
N LEU A 133 8.31 6.90 10.18
CA LEU A 133 9.13 7.68 9.26
C LEU A 133 8.31 8.05 8.03
N ARG A 134 8.16 9.35 7.72
CA ARG A 134 7.58 9.75 6.44
C ARG A 134 8.52 9.40 5.29
N VAL A 135 7.98 8.72 4.27
CA VAL A 135 8.72 8.30 3.08
C VAL A 135 8.53 9.38 2.00
N ASP A 136 9.54 10.21 1.82
CA ASP A 136 9.53 11.32 0.88
C ASP A 136 10.50 11.12 -0.30
N SER A 137 11.43 10.17 -0.17
CA SER A 137 12.48 9.89 -1.14
C SER A 137 12.82 8.41 -1.21
N ALA A 138 13.52 8.01 -2.26
CA ALA A 138 14.01 6.63 -2.43
C ALA A 138 14.88 6.14 -1.25
N ALA A 139 15.65 7.04 -0.65
CA ALA A 139 16.52 6.70 0.49
C ALA A 139 15.72 6.33 1.75
N ASP A 140 14.48 6.83 1.88
CA ASP A 140 13.66 6.61 3.07
C ASP A 140 13.14 5.18 3.19
N PHE A 141 13.01 4.44 2.08
CA PHE A 141 12.67 3.01 2.12
C PHE A 141 13.71 2.21 2.93
N ALA A 142 14.98 2.34 2.56
CA ALA A 142 16.07 1.69 3.27
C ALA A 142 16.28 2.27 4.69
N ARG A 143 16.02 3.57 4.87
CA ARG A 143 16.14 4.25 6.15
C ARG A 143 15.11 3.76 7.15
N ALA A 144 13.83 3.61 6.75
CA ALA A 144 12.78 3.06 7.61
C ALA A 144 13.18 1.67 8.15
N LYS A 145 13.60 0.78 7.27
CA LYS A 145 14.05 -0.57 7.63
C LYS A 145 15.30 -0.55 8.56
N ARG A 146 16.32 0.24 8.23
CA ARG A 146 17.55 0.37 9.03
C ARG A 146 17.27 0.89 10.43
N LEU A 147 16.36 1.87 10.56
CA LEU A 147 15.98 2.47 11.83
C LEU A 147 14.89 1.66 12.58
N ARG A 148 14.41 0.55 11.99
CA ARG A 148 13.29 -0.26 12.54
C ARG A 148 12.02 0.55 12.78
N LYS A 149 11.76 1.56 11.91
CA LYS A 149 10.55 2.36 11.91
C LYS A 149 9.59 1.86 10.84
N VAL A 150 8.31 2.12 11.03
CA VAL A 150 7.31 1.93 9.99
C VAL A 150 7.32 3.15 9.08
N GLY A 151 7.56 2.91 7.80
CA GLY A 151 7.51 3.94 6.77
C GLY A 151 6.05 4.29 6.42
N VAL A 152 5.78 5.59 6.27
CA VAL A 152 4.47 6.13 5.89
C VAL A 152 4.63 6.93 4.60
N LEU A 153 4.10 6.39 3.50
CA LEU A 153 4.06 7.04 2.20
C LEU A 153 2.71 7.74 2.03
N LEU A 154 2.68 9.07 2.05
CA LEU A 154 1.43 9.81 1.99
C LEU A 154 0.91 9.98 0.56
N GLY A 155 -0.37 9.74 0.35
CA GLY A 155 -1.06 9.96 -0.92
C GLY A 155 -2.58 10.05 -0.77
N LEU A 156 -3.24 10.28 -1.89
CA LEU A 156 -4.70 10.38 -1.93
C LEU A 156 -5.28 9.55 -3.09
N GLN A 157 -6.43 8.91 -2.84
CA GLN A 157 -7.15 8.12 -3.84
C GLN A 157 -8.10 8.95 -4.72
N ASN A 158 -8.02 10.27 -4.66
CA ASN A 158 -8.78 11.18 -5.53
C ASN A 158 -8.06 12.52 -5.62
N SER A 159 -7.95 13.07 -6.81
CA SER A 159 -7.28 14.35 -7.06
C SER A 159 -8.24 15.56 -7.11
N MET A 160 -9.45 15.44 -6.54
CA MET A 160 -10.44 16.53 -6.50
C MET A 160 -9.97 17.79 -5.77
N HIS A 161 -8.95 17.69 -4.93
CA HIS A 161 -8.36 18.80 -4.19
C HIS A 161 -7.52 19.73 -5.07
N PHE A 162 -7.09 19.29 -6.25
CA PHE A 162 -6.41 20.17 -7.20
C PHE A 162 -7.44 21.06 -7.92
N ARG A 163 -7.43 22.36 -7.64
CA ARG A 163 -8.29 23.40 -8.24
C ARG A 163 -7.61 24.06 -9.43
N ARG A 164 -6.26 23.96 -9.48
CA ARG A 164 -5.36 24.44 -10.52
C ARG A 164 -4.07 23.64 -10.49
N PRO A 165 -3.26 23.63 -11.58
CA PRO A 165 -2.02 22.83 -11.63
C PRO A 165 -1.02 23.15 -10.50
N ASP A 166 -0.92 24.40 -10.05
CA ASP A 166 0.00 24.80 -8.97
C ASP A 166 -0.36 24.20 -7.60
N ASP A 167 -1.61 23.74 -7.39
CA ASP A 167 -1.98 23.03 -6.17
C ASP A 167 -1.19 21.71 -6.04
N VAL A 168 -0.73 21.11 -7.15
CA VAL A 168 0.12 19.91 -7.13
C VAL A 168 1.44 20.17 -6.41
N ASP A 169 2.08 21.33 -6.68
CA ASP A 169 3.33 21.74 -6.01
C ASP A 169 3.11 21.94 -4.51
N PHE A 170 2.02 22.61 -4.18
CA PHE A 170 1.66 22.87 -2.79
C PHE A 170 1.51 21.56 -2.01
N PHE A 171 0.69 20.62 -2.50
CA PHE A 171 0.46 19.35 -1.80
C PHE A 171 1.69 18.43 -1.85
N HIS A 172 2.49 18.48 -2.91
CA HIS A 172 3.80 17.81 -2.92
C HIS A 172 4.70 18.33 -1.79
N GLY A 173 4.71 19.66 -1.56
CA GLY A 173 5.39 20.28 -0.43
C GLY A 173 4.85 19.83 0.94
N GLN A 174 3.55 19.46 1.04
CA GLN A 174 2.96 18.88 2.25
C GLN A 174 3.31 17.41 2.46
N GLY A 175 4.01 16.77 1.54
CA GLY A 175 4.41 15.36 1.62
C GLY A 175 3.58 14.41 0.76
N GLN A 176 2.66 14.90 -0.08
CA GLN A 176 1.96 14.04 -1.04
C GLN A 176 2.95 13.50 -2.07
N ARG A 177 3.03 12.19 -2.21
CA ARG A 177 3.93 11.51 -3.16
C ARG A 177 3.22 10.71 -4.23
N VAL A 178 1.96 10.34 -3.98
CA VAL A 178 1.08 9.62 -4.90
C VAL A 178 -0.26 10.33 -4.94
N SER A 179 -0.84 10.49 -6.13
CA SER A 179 -2.21 10.98 -6.30
C SER A 179 -2.95 10.17 -7.34
N GLN A 180 -4.04 9.56 -6.94
CA GLN A 180 -4.95 8.89 -7.85
C GLN A 180 -5.87 9.90 -8.50
N LEU A 181 -6.03 9.82 -9.83
CA LEU A 181 -6.70 10.86 -10.61
C LEU A 181 -8.19 11.00 -10.28
N THR A 182 -8.90 9.87 -10.16
CA THR A 182 -10.35 9.84 -9.87
C THR A 182 -10.68 8.75 -8.87
N TYR A 183 -11.80 8.88 -8.13
CA TYR A 183 -12.30 7.85 -7.24
C TYR A 183 -13.72 7.43 -7.63
N ASN A 184 -13.84 6.31 -8.35
CA ASN A 184 -15.09 5.70 -8.81
C ASN A 184 -16.02 6.58 -9.68
N GLY A 185 -16.24 7.84 -9.36
CA GLY A 185 -17.06 8.80 -10.08
C GLY A 185 -16.24 9.81 -10.89
N ARG A 186 -16.93 10.69 -11.62
CA ARG A 186 -16.32 11.78 -12.36
C ARG A 186 -15.86 12.90 -11.42
N ASN A 187 -14.72 13.50 -11.74
CA ASN A 187 -14.25 14.77 -11.19
C ASN A 187 -13.80 15.70 -12.35
N LEU A 188 -13.12 16.82 -12.05
CA LEU A 188 -12.64 17.74 -13.08
C LEU A 188 -11.50 17.16 -13.95
N ILE A 189 -10.81 16.12 -13.47
CA ILE A 189 -9.66 15.50 -14.14
C ILE A 189 -10.10 14.45 -15.16
N GLY A 190 -11.10 13.62 -14.81
CA GLY A 190 -11.52 12.51 -15.64
C GLY A 190 -12.65 11.70 -15.03
N ASN A 191 -12.79 10.47 -15.46
CA ASN A 191 -13.89 9.59 -15.09
C ASN A 191 -13.40 8.41 -14.26
N GLY A 192 -14.13 8.08 -13.20
CA GLY A 192 -13.88 6.90 -12.39
C GLY A 192 -14.52 5.63 -12.94
N ALA A 193 -14.09 4.49 -12.43
CA ALA A 193 -14.44 3.17 -12.93
C ALA A 193 -15.96 2.86 -12.90
N THR A 194 -16.73 3.49 -12.01
CA THR A 194 -18.19 3.28 -11.92
C THR A 194 -19.01 4.37 -12.61
N GLU A 195 -18.34 5.24 -13.38
CA GLU A 195 -19.06 6.25 -14.14
C GLU A 195 -19.78 5.60 -15.33
N ARG A 196 -20.97 6.13 -15.68
CA ARG A 196 -21.78 5.58 -16.76
C ARG A 196 -21.10 5.70 -18.13
N ARG A 197 -20.37 6.80 -18.33
CA ARG A 197 -19.59 7.06 -19.54
C ARG A 197 -18.21 7.53 -19.13
N ASP A 198 -17.20 6.92 -19.68
CA ASP A 198 -15.81 7.31 -19.51
C ASP A 198 -15.33 8.02 -20.77
N GLU A 199 -15.27 9.33 -20.70
CA GLU A 199 -14.85 10.22 -21.80
C GLU A 199 -13.33 10.47 -21.77
N GLY A 200 -12.59 9.83 -20.85
CA GLY A 200 -11.15 10.01 -20.70
C GLY A 200 -10.77 11.19 -19.82
N LEU A 201 -9.52 11.66 -19.97
CA LEU A 201 -9.00 12.84 -19.30
C LEU A 201 -9.59 14.12 -19.92
N SER A 202 -9.89 15.11 -19.07
CA SER A 202 -10.14 16.48 -19.52
C SER A 202 -8.81 17.20 -19.81
N ASP A 203 -8.87 18.37 -20.47
CA ASP A 203 -7.71 19.27 -20.64
C ASP A 203 -7.09 19.64 -19.28
N PHE A 204 -7.93 19.88 -18.28
CA PHE A 204 -7.47 20.10 -16.91
C PHE A 204 -6.75 18.85 -16.36
N GLY A 205 -7.28 17.65 -16.61
CA GLY A 205 -6.66 16.38 -16.21
C GLY A 205 -5.28 16.20 -16.82
N ILE A 206 -5.12 16.51 -18.11
CA ILE A 206 -3.81 16.48 -18.80
C ILE A 206 -2.82 17.43 -18.11
N ALA A 207 -3.25 18.69 -17.86
CA ALA A 207 -2.40 19.68 -17.18
C ALA A 207 -1.97 19.25 -15.75
N ILE A 208 -2.86 18.56 -15.01
CA ILE A 208 -2.55 17.96 -13.70
C ILE A 208 -1.52 16.85 -13.83
N VAL A 209 -1.69 15.90 -14.77
CA VAL A 209 -0.72 14.82 -15.03
C VAL A 209 0.65 15.37 -15.38
N GLU A 210 0.71 16.35 -16.27
CA GLU A 210 1.97 17.02 -16.64
C GLU A 210 2.63 17.69 -15.43
N ARG A 211 1.84 18.36 -14.57
CA ARG A 211 2.38 18.99 -13.38
C ARG A 211 2.88 17.97 -12.35
N MET A 212 2.15 16.87 -12.15
CA MET A 212 2.60 15.75 -11.32
C MET A 212 3.94 15.18 -11.80
N ASN A 213 4.09 14.98 -13.11
CA ASN A 213 5.35 14.54 -13.71
C ASN A 213 6.51 15.51 -13.42
N LYS A 214 6.24 16.82 -13.49
CA LYS A 214 7.25 17.87 -13.28
C LYS A 214 7.75 17.94 -11.85
N VAL A 215 6.87 17.75 -10.85
CA VAL A 215 7.25 17.82 -9.44
C VAL A 215 7.71 16.49 -8.86
N GLY A 216 7.53 15.38 -9.59
CA GLY A 216 7.83 14.04 -9.11
C GLY A 216 6.74 13.47 -8.21
N MET A 217 5.47 13.77 -8.47
CA MET A 217 4.34 13.09 -7.82
C MET A 217 3.88 11.94 -8.69
N ALA A 218 3.79 10.73 -8.13
CA ALA A 218 3.37 9.55 -8.87
C ALA A 218 1.86 9.61 -9.22
N VAL A 219 1.55 9.35 -10.48
CA VAL A 219 0.16 9.23 -10.98
C VAL A 219 -0.34 7.82 -10.71
N ASP A 220 -1.52 7.69 -10.09
CA ASP A 220 -2.22 6.42 -9.90
C ASP A 220 -3.57 6.43 -10.63
N VAL A 221 -3.90 5.32 -11.28
CA VAL A 221 -5.15 5.14 -12.04
C VAL A 221 -6.02 4.00 -11.54
N SER A 222 -5.82 3.54 -10.30
CA SER A 222 -6.50 2.35 -9.75
C SER A 222 -8.03 2.43 -9.86
N HIS A 223 -8.67 3.54 -9.49
CA HIS A 223 -10.11 3.74 -9.58
C HIS A 223 -10.58 4.43 -10.87
N CYS A 224 -9.67 4.74 -11.80
CA CYS A 224 -10.04 5.37 -13.07
C CYS A 224 -10.78 4.39 -13.98
N GLY A 225 -11.69 4.91 -14.79
CA GLY A 225 -12.30 4.17 -15.87
C GLY A 225 -11.31 3.78 -16.96
N ASP A 226 -11.72 2.97 -17.91
CA ASP A 226 -10.79 2.38 -18.90
C ASP A 226 -10.17 3.43 -19.81
N ARG A 227 -10.99 4.38 -20.33
CA ARG A 227 -10.49 5.44 -21.20
C ARG A 227 -9.60 6.42 -20.45
N THR A 228 -10.04 6.87 -19.26
CA THR A 228 -9.24 7.74 -18.38
C THR A 228 -7.90 7.09 -18.03
N THR A 229 -7.89 5.77 -17.80
CA THR A 229 -6.67 4.99 -17.53
C THR A 229 -5.72 5.02 -18.73
N LEU A 230 -6.21 4.78 -19.94
CA LEU A 230 -5.38 4.77 -21.15
C LEU A 230 -4.87 6.17 -21.50
N ASP A 231 -5.72 7.19 -21.41
CA ASP A 231 -5.32 8.59 -21.62
C ASP A 231 -4.21 9.03 -20.64
N ALA A 232 -4.26 8.56 -19.38
CA ALA A 232 -3.23 8.86 -18.39
C ALA A 232 -1.86 8.26 -18.78
N PHE A 233 -1.83 7.04 -19.36
CA PHE A 233 -0.60 6.44 -19.89
C PHE A 233 -0.05 7.21 -21.11
N GLU A 234 -0.94 7.74 -21.96
CA GLU A 234 -0.55 8.54 -23.12
C GLU A 234 -0.02 9.93 -22.72
N ALA A 235 -0.68 10.60 -21.76
CA ALA A 235 -0.32 11.94 -21.30
C ALA A 235 0.94 11.98 -20.44
N SER A 236 1.16 10.92 -19.64
CA SER A 236 2.29 10.90 -18.69
C SER A 236 3.63 10.67 -19.40
N LYS A 237 4.65 11.44 -19.02
CA LYS A 237 6.04 11.25 -19.41
C LYS A 237 6.83 10.41 -18.40
N ARG A 238 6.17 9.95 -17.34
CA ARG A 238 6.72 9.14 -16.26
C ARG A 238 5.90 7.88 -16.10
N PRO A 239 6.45 6.84 -15.49
CA PRO A 239 5.69 5.65 -15.15
C PRO A 239 4.41 6.00 -14.38
N VAL A 240 3.28 5.39 -14.78
CA VAL A 240 1.99 5.52 -14.10
C VAL A 240 1.72 4.24 -13.32
N LEU A 241 1.18 4.38 -12.13
CA LEU A 241 0.88 3.28 -11.21
C LEU A 241 -0.57 2.82 -11.32
N ILE A 242 -0.77 1.55 -11.04
CA ILE A 242 -2.02 0.98 -10.60
C ILE A 242 -1.76 0.48 -9.18
N THR A 243 -1.93 1.33 -8.17
CA THR A 243 -1.48 0.98 -6.81
C THR A 243 -2.21 -0.20 -6.23
N HIS A 244 -3.52 -0.37 -6.57
CA HIS A 244 -4.37 -1.46 -6.08
C HIS A 244 -5.50 -1.77 -7.05
N SER A 245 -5.41 -2.87 -7.75
CA SER A 245 -6.47 -3.38 -8.63
C SER A 245 -6.24 -4.86 -8.95
N ASN A 246 -7.14 -5.44 -9.75
CA ASN A 246 -7.06 -6.83 -10.19
C ASN A 246 -7.38 -6.95 -11.69
N CYS A 247 -7.31 -8.16 -12.25
CA CYS A 247 -7.41 -8.42 -13.67
C CYS A 247 -8.86 -8.67 -14.10
N ARG A 248 -9.35 -7.93 -15.09
CA ARG A 248 -10.71 -8.11 -15.63
C ARG A 248 -10.89 -9.45 -16.33
N ALA A 249 -9.84 -10.02 -16.87
CA ALA A 249 -9.86 -11.36 -17.45
C ALA A 249 -10.31 -12.45 -16.45
N LEU A 250 -10.06 -12.24 -15.14
CA LEU A 250 -10.45 -13.17 -14.08
C LEU A 250 -11.76 -12.78 -13.38
N VAL A 251 -12.19 -11.52 -13.52
CA VAL A 251 -13.48 -11.01 -12.99
C VAL A 251 -14.21 -10.24 -14.10
N PRO A 252 -14.77 -10.97 -15.09
CA PRO A 252 -15.37 -10.34 -16.26
C PRO A 252 -16.51 -9.37 -15.91
N GLY A 253 -16.51 -8.21 -16.57
CA GLY A 253 -17.56 -7.20 -16.41
C GLY A 253 -17.45 -6.34 -15.16
N HIS A 254 -16.54 -6.62 -14.24
CA HIS A 254 -16.37 -5.77 -13.07
C HIS A 254 -15.64 -4.46 -13.43
N PRO A 255 -16.25 -3.28 -13.21
CA PRO A 255 -15.71 -2.02 -13.74
C PRO A 255 -14.42 -1.57 -13.04
N ARG A 256 -14.21 -2.00 -11.77
CA ARG A 256 -13.09 -1.57 -10.93
C ARG A 256 -11.76 -2.24 -11.28
N VAL A 257 -11.79 -3.40 -11.93
CA VAL A 257 -10.59 -4.17 -12.28
C VAL A 257 -10.10 -3.82 -13.69
N LYS A 258 -8.80 -3.99 -13.95
CA LYS A 258 -8.13 -3.49 -15.16
C LYS A 258 -8.17 -4.48 -16.32
N THR A 259 -8.32 -3.96 -17.52
CA THR A 259 -8.20 -4.74 -18.77
C THR A 259 -6.76 -5.13 -19.04
N ASP A 260 -6.54 -6.17 -19.84
CA ASP A 260 -5.19 -6.56 -20.27
C ASP A 260 -4.51 -5.46 -21.08
N ASP A 261 -5.27 -4.65 -21.82
CA ASP A 261 -4.72 -3.50 -22.54
C ASP A 261 -4.18 -2.43 -21.59
N ALA A 262 -4.91 -2.14 -20.50
CA ALA A 262 -4.42 -1.25 -19.45
C ALA A 262 -3.16 -1.81 -18.75
N ILE A 263 -3.12 -3.14 -18.48
CA ILE A 263 -1.96 -3.81 -17.88
C ILE A 263 -0.75 -3.73 -18.81
N ARG A 264 -0.92 -3.97 -20.14
CA ARG A 264 0.16 -3.81 -21.13
C ARG A 264 0.63 -2.36 -21.25
N ALA A 265 -0.30 -1.40 -21.27
CA ALA A 265 0.04 0.02 -21.32
C ALA A 265 0.82 0.46 -20.08
N MET A 266 0.43 0.00 -18.89
CA MET A 266 1.15 0.21 -17.63
C MET A 266 2.58 -0.34 -17.72
N ALA A 267 2.76 -1.57 -18.17
CA ALA A 267 4.09 -2.17 -18.33
C ALA A 267 4.95 -1.39 -19.33
N LYS A 268 4.37 -0.99 -20.48
CA LYS A 268 5.07 -0.17 -21.49
C LYS A 268 5.51 1.17 -20.92
N SER A 269 4.78 1.77 -20.00
CA SER A 269 5.18 3.00 -19.30
C SER A 269 6.23 2.77 -18.21
N GLY A 270 6.63 1.54 -17.93
CA GLY A 270 7.54 1.19 -16.82
C GLY A 270 6.85 1.08 -15.45
N GLY A 271 5.51 1.18 -15.41
CA GLY A 271 4.70 1.18 -14.20
C GLY A 271 4.64 -0.15 -13.45
N VAL A 272 3.89 -0.17 -12.36
CA VAL A 272 3.66 -1.35 -11.50
C VAL A 272 2.19 -1.41 -11.10
N MET A 273 1.64 -2.64 -11.08
CA MET A 273 0.29 -2.93 -10.60
C MET A 273 0.36 -3.68 -9.28
N GLY A 274 -0.23 -3.10 -8.22
CA GLY A 274 -0.49 -3.76 -6.95
C GLY A 274 -1.77 -4.58 -7.01
N ILE A 275 -1.69 -5.83 -6.60
CA ILE A 275 -2.85 -6.71 -6.49
C ILE A 275 -3.53 -6.47 -5.15
N THR A 276 -4.86 -6.31 -5.17
CA THR A 276 -5.67 -6.10 -3.97
C THR A 276 -6.35 -7.39 -3.49
N GLY A 277 -6.59 -7.45 -2.17
CA GLY A 277 -7.27 -8.55 -1.49
C GLY A 277 -8.79 -8.35 -1.33
N VAL A 278 -9.38 -7.31 -1.91
CA VAL A 278 -10.82 -7.06 -1.80
C VAL A 278 -11.61 -8.11 -2.59
N ARG A 279 -12.46 -8.86 -1.89
CA ARG A 279 -13.15 -10.08 -2.37
C ARG A 279 -13.79 -9.97 -3.74
N MET A 280 -14.60 -8.92 -3.98
CA MET A 280 -15.31 -8.75 -5.26
C MET A 280 -14.38 -8.42 -6.44
N PHE A 281 -13.17 -7.97 -6.19
CA PHE A 281 -12.16 -7.72 -7.24
C PHE A 281 -11.29 -8.95 -7.51
N VAL A 282 -11.31 -9.92 -6.59
CA VAL A 282 -10.56 -11.17 -6.72
C VAL A 282 -11.38 -12.21 -7.47
N ARG A 283 -12.68 -12.34 -7.14
CA ARG A 283 -13.57 -13.30 -7.79
C ARG A 283 -15.03 -12.89 -7.64
N ASP A 284 -15.85 -13.22 -8.63
CA ASP A 284 -17.29 -12.93 -8.67
C ASP A 284 -18.16 -13.93 -7.90
N ARG A 285 -17.58 -15.04 -7.41
CA ARG A 285 -18.27 -16.16 -6.75
C ARG A 285 -17.45 -16.78 -5.64
N GLU A 286 -18.10 -17.59 -4.79
CA GLU A 286 -17.43 -18.42 -3.77
C GLU A 286 -16.97 -19.79 -4.35
N PRO A 287 -15.95 -20.41 -3.76
CA PRO A 287 -15.07 -19.86 -2.71
C PRO A 287 -14.16 -18.77 -3.27
N THR A 288 -13.82 -17.76 -2.44
CA THR A 288 -12.83 -16.73 -2.77
C THR A 288 -11.75 -16.73 -1.67
N THR A 289 -10.52 -17.05 -2.04
CA THR A 289 -9.39 -17.28 -1.14
C THR A 289 -8.12 -16.63 -1.68
N ILE A 290 -7.04 -16.64 -0.91
CA ILE A 290 -5.71 -16.16 -1.32
C ILE A 290 -5.22 -16.85 -2.62
N GLU A 291 -5.60 -18.11 -2.89
CA GLU A 291 -5.21 -18.79 -4.13
C GLU A 291 -5.79 -18.08 -5.37
N HIS A 292 -7.02 -17.55 -5.26
CA HIS A 292 -7.61 -16.75 -6.34
C HIS A 292 -6.96 -15.37 -6.48
N ALA A 293 -6.47 -14.79 -5.37
CA ALA A 293 -5.64 -13.58 -5.45
C ALA A 293 -4.31 -13.87 -6.16
N LEU A 294 -3.67 -15.01 -5.87
CA LEU A 294 -2.45 -15.45 -6.55
C LEU A 294 -2.64 -15.67 -8.05
N ASP A 295 -3.84 -16.07 -8.49
CA ASP A 295 -4.15 -16.17 -9.93
C ASP A 295 -4.02 -14.82 -10.64
N HIS A 296 -4.30 -13.68 -9.96
CA HIS A 296 -4.07 -12.34 -10.51
C HIS A 296 -2.58 -12.02 -10.63
N PHE A 297 -1.74 -12.44 -9.66
CA PHE A 297 -0.28 -12.32 -9.79
C PHE A 297 0.23 -13.09 -11.00
N ASP A 298 -0.22 -14.32 -11.18
CA ASP A 298 0.16 -15.15 -12.35
C ASP A 298 -0.30 -14.51 -13.66
N HIS A 299 -1.51 -13.95 -13.70
CA HIS A 299 -2.05 -13.32 -14.89
C HIS A 299 -1.24 -12.06 -15.28
N VAL A 300 -0.99 -11.15 -14.34
CA VAL A 300 -0.18 -9.95 -14.61
C VAL A 300 1.25 -10.34 -14.97
N SER A 301 1.85 -11.30 -14.27
CA SER A 301 3.19 -11.82 -14.61
C SER A 301 3.26 -12.34 -16.05
N LYS A 302 2.20 -13.02 -16.53
CA LYS A 302 2.09 -13.50 -17.91
C LYS A 302 1.90 -12.39 -18.94
N VAL A 303 1.12 -11.35 -18.60
CA VAL A 303 0.73 -10.27 -19.54
C VAL A 303 1.82 -9.20 -19.63
N ALA A 304 2.47 -8.88 -18.52
CA ALA A 304 3.35 -7.71 -18.34
C ALA A 304 4.77 -8.07 -17.85
N GLY A 305 4.94 -9.20 -17.18
CA GLY A 305 6.18 -9.57 -16.49
C GLY A 305 6.11 -9.35 -14.97
N PRO A 306 6.82 -10.17 -14.19
CA PRO A 306 6.82 -10.08 -12.72
C PRO A 306 7.45 -8.79 -12.18
N GLU A 307 8.25 -8.07 -12.96
CA GLU A 307 8.83 -6.76 -12.64
C GLU A 307 7.79 -5.62 -12.62
N HIS A 308 6.58 -5.87 -13.12
CA HIS A 308 5.45 -4.95 -13.10
C HIS A 308 4.38 -5.30 -12.05
N LEU A 309 4.70 -6.21 -11.13
CA LEU A 309 3.84 -6.64 -10.04
C LEU A 309 4.24 -6.04 -8.70
N GLY A 310 3.24 -5.81 -7.85
CA GLY A 310 3.41 -5.42 -6.46
C GLY A 310 2.18 -5.78 -5.62
N VAL A 311 2.11 -5.25 -4.42
CA VAL A 311 1.00 -5.43 -3.50
C VAL A 311 0.39 -4.07 -3.17
N GLY A 312 -0.94 -3.98 -3.27
CA GLY A 312 -1.75 -2.90 -2.77
C GLY A 312 -2.99 -3.52 -2.16
N SER A 313 -2.86 -4.01 -0.92
CA SER A 313 -3.84 -4.91 -0.31
C SER A 313 -5.24 -4.31 -0.22
N ASP A 314 -5.32 -2.99 -0.07
CA ASP A 314 -6.55 -2.21 0.15
C ASP A 314 -7.25 -2.61 1.47
N ILE A 315 -6.47 -3.09 2.44
CA ILE A 315 -6.94 -3.61 3.72
C ILE A 315 -6.01 -3.10 4.82
N ASP A 316 -6.53 -2.80 6.02
CA ASP A 316 -5.68 -2.57 7.21
C ASP A 316 -5.12 -3.90 7.79
N LEU A 317 -4.56 -3.85 8.98
CA LEU A 317 -3.97 -5.05 9.60
C LEU A 317 -5.02 -6.02 10.16
N ASP A 318 -6.26 -5.59 10.33
CA ASP A 318 -7.35 -6.38 10.94
C ASP A 318 -8.39 -6.88 9.93
N GLY A 319 -8.43 -6.24 8.75
CA GLY A 319 -9.39 -6.58 7.71
C GLY A 319 -10.66 -5.72 7.74
N TYR A 320 -11.43 -5.79 6.65
CA TYR A 320 -12.70 -5.06 6.51
C TYR A 320 -13.81 -5.64 7.38
N ASP A 321 -13.82 -6.94 7.58
CA ASP A 321 -14.90 -7.62 8.32
C ASP A 321 -14.81 -7.33 9.82
N ASP A 322 -13.64 -6.88 10.33
CA ASP A 322 -13.43 -6.40 11.71
C ASP A 322 -13.72 -4.90 11.89
N MET A 323 -14.08 -4.19 10.79
CA MET A 323 -14.49 -2.78 10.85
C MET A 323 -15.75 -2.61 11.70
N PRO A 324 -15.87 -1.53 12.51
CA PRO A 324 -17.09 -1.24 13.25
C PRO A 324 -18.34 -1.28 12.35
N PRO A 325 -19.43 -1.97 12.74
CA PRO A 325 -20.59 -2.24 11.88
C PRO A 325 -21.22 -0.99 11.26
N GLU A 326 -21.27 0.12 12.01
CA GLU A 326 -21.83 1.38 11.51
C GLU A 326 -20.94 2.03 10.45
N ILE A 327 -19.60 1.89 10.57
CA ILE A 327 -18.66 2.37 9.57
C ILE A 327 -18.78 1.51 8.29
N ASN A 328 -18.88 0.18 8.42
CA ASN A 328 -19.09 -0.74 7.31
C ASN A 328 -20.39 -0.41 6.54
N LYS A 329 -21.46 -0.14 7.27
CA LYS A 329 -22.76 0.27 6.68
C LYS A 329 -22.63 1.60 5.91
N GLN A 330 -21.96 2.60 6.48
CA GLN A 330 -21.73 3.89 5.82
C GLN A 330 -20.86 3.73 4.57
N LEU A 331 -19.78 2.93 4.68
CA LEU A 331 -18.91 2.60 3.55
C LEU A 331 -19.74 2.05 2.38
N ARG A 332 -20.52 1.00 2.61
CA ARG A 332 -21.36 0.36 1.58
C ARG A 332 -22.38 1.30 0.96
N ALA A 333 -23.01 2.16 1.79
CA ALA A 333 -24.00 3.13 1.32
C ALA A 333 -23.41 4.22 0.40
N GLY A 334 -22.11 4.49 0.49
CA GLY A 334 -21.41 5.49 -0.32
C GLY A 334 -21.10 5.05 -1.76
N TYR A 335 -21.37 3.79 -2.12
CA TYR A 335 -20.98 3.23 -3.43
C TYR A 335 -22.18 2.84 -4.28
N LYS A 336 -22.01 2.95 -5.62
CA LYS A 336 -23.00 2.46 -6.58
C LYS A 336 -23.09 0.93 -6.54
N GLY A 337 -24.26 0.37 -6.88
CA GLY A 337 -24.47 -1.09 -6.92
C GLY A 337 -23.51 -1.83 -7.86
N SER A 338 -22.99 -1.17 -8.90
CA SER A 338 -21.97 -1.73 -9.81
C SER A 338 -20.62 -2.01 -9.15
N TYR A 339 -20.41 -1.52 -7.92
CA TYR A 339 -19.21 -1.85 -7.13
C TYR A 339 -19.24 -3.30 -6.61
N GLY A 340 -20.43 -3.90 -6.53
CA GLY A 340 -20.58 -5.33 -6.33
C GLY A 340 -20.23 -5.83 -4.93
N PHE A 341 -20.45 -5.04 -3.87
CA PHE A 341 -20.18 -5.49 -2.50
C PHE A 341 -20.84 -6.83 -2.20
N ARG A 342 -20.04 -7.73 -1.65
CA ARG A 342 -20.47 -9.03 -1.16
C ARG A 342 -20.67 -8.96 0.37
N GLU A 343 -21.29 -9.98 0.98
CA GLU A 343 -21.51 -10.02 2.41
C GLU A 343 -20.20 -9.87 3.18
N LYS A 344 -19.20 -10.71 2.88
CA LYS A 344 -17.82 -10.55 3.33
C LYS A 344 -17.00 -9.78 2.30
N ILE A 345 -16.14 -8.88 2.76
CA ILE A 345 -15.22 -8.10 1.93
C ILE A 345 -13.84 -8.75 1.92
N ASP A 346 -13.42 -9.32 3.03
CA ASP A 346 -12.13 -9.95 3.20
C ASP A 346 -12.04 -11.33 2.56
N ILE A 347 -10.82 -11.74 2.23
CA ILE A 347 -10.51 -13.09 1.80
C ILE A 347 -9.53 -13.73 2.78
N GLU A 348 -9.76 -15.00 3.11
CA GLU A 348 -8.92 -15.76 4.00
C GLU A 348 -7.46 -15.79 3.51
N GLY A 349 -6.52 -15.46 4.38
CA GLY A 349 -5.08 -15.39 4.11
C GLY A 349 -4.57 -13.99 3.73
N ILE A 350 -5.46 -12.99 3.57
CA ILE A 350 -5.08 -11.58 3.34
C ILE A 350 -5.64 -10.67 4.43
N ASP A 351 -6.62 -11.09 5.17
CA ASP A 351 -7.43 -10.39 6.17
C ASP A 351 -6.78 -10.26 7.56
N HIS A 352 -5.47 -10.30 7.65
CA HIS A 352 -4.76 -10.34 8.95
C HIS A 352 -3.34 -9.75 8.85
N PRO A 353 -2.69 -9.41 9.98
CA PRO A 353 -1.37 -8.76 9.99
C PRO A 353 -0.26 -9.54 9.26
N LYS A 354 -0.34 -10.87 9.19
CA LYS A 354 0.69 -11.71 8.54
C LYS A 354 0.46 -11.96 7.05
N ARG A 355 -0.49 -11.27 6.41
CA ARG A 355 -0.85 -11.49 5.01
C ARG A 355 0.32 -11.53 4.03
N MET A 356 1.38 -10.73 4.26
CA MET A 356 2.55 -10.73 3.38
C MET A 356 3.37 -12.01 3.49
N PHE A 357 3.35 -12.69 4.64
CA PHE A 357 3.96 -14.01 4.80
C PHE A 357 3.16 -15.08 4.05
N ASP A 358 1.83 -15.07 4.15
CA ASP A 358 0.99 -16.01 3.42
C ASP A 358 1.08 -15.80 1.91
N LEU A 359 1.13 -14.54 1.46
CA LEU A 359 1.40 -14.21 0.07
C LEU A 359 2.76 -14.74 -0.38
N THR A 360 3.80 -14.55 0.43
CA THR A 360 5.16 -15.04 0.14
C THR A 360 5.19 -16.56 -0.01
N GLU A 361 4.53 -17.30 0.90
CA GLU A 361 4.36 -18.75 0.78
C GLU A 361 3.62 -19.14 -0.50
N GLY A 362 2.58 -18.39 -0.84
CA GLY A 362 1.83 -18.57 -2.08
C GLY A 362 2.70 -18.39 -3.32
N LEU A 363 3.48 -17.33 -3.40
CA LEU A 363 4.40 -17.07 -4.52
C LEU A 363 5.50 -18.14 -4.60
N ILE A 364 6.01 -18.62 -3.46
CA ILE A 364 6.96 -19.74 -3.42
C ILE A 364 6.34 -21.02 -4.05
N ARG A 365 5.09 -21.34 -3.65
CA ARG A 365 4.36 -22.50 -4.21
C ARG A 365 4.12 -22.35 -5.72
N ARG A 366 3.87 -21.12 -6.20
CA ARG A 366 3.71 -20.76 -7.61
C ARG A 366 5.04 -20.68 -8.36
N LYS A 367 6.17 -21.04 -7.71
CA LYS A 367 7.53 -21.12 -8.29
C LYS A 367 8.12 -19.80 -8.76
N TYR A 368 7.71 -18.68 -8.18
CA TYR A 368 8.43 -17.44 -8.37
C TYR A 368 9.84 -17.55 -7.79
N THR A 369 10.81 -16.95 -8.46
CA THR A 369 12.18 -16.88 -7.96
C THR A 369 12.27 -15.92 -6.78
N ASP A 370 13.31 -16.04 -5.93
CA ASP A 370 13.52 -15.13 -4.81
C ASP A 370 13.57 -13.67 -5.25
N ALA A 371 14.26 -13.37 -6.37
CA ALA A 371 14.35 -12.02 -6.92
C ALA A 371 12.98 -11.48 -7.36
N GLN A 372 12.12 -12.31 -7.98
CA GLN A 372 10.77 -11.92 -8.35
C GLN A 372 9.91 -11.66 -7.12
N ILE A 373 10.00 -12.50 -6.09
CA ILE A 373 9.26 -12.34 -4.84
C ILE A 373 9.70 -11.05 -4.13
N GLU A 374 10.99 -10.78 -4.00
CA GLU A 374 11.51 -9.54 -3.42
C GLU A 374 11.07 -8.30 -4.23
N GLY A 375 11.01 -8.42 -5.57
CA GLY A 375 10.44 -7.41 -6.45
C GLY A 375 8.97 -7.13 -6.14
N ILE A 376 8.14 -8.18 -6.08
CA ILE A 376 6.70 -8.12 -5.80
C ILE A 376 6.42 -7.58 -4.40
N LEU A 377 7.18 -8.00 -3.40
CA LEU A 377 7.02 -7.53 -2.02
C LEU A 377 7.29 -6.03 -1.85
N GLY A 378 7.95 -5.38 -2.79
CA GLY A 378 8.15 -3.93 -2.72
C GLY A 378 9.24 -3.36 -3.63
N GLY A 379 10.20 -4.19 -4.08
CA GLY A 379 11.31 -3.73 -4.92
C GLY A 379 10.84 -3.06 -6.22
N ASN A 380 9.78 -3.59 -6.84
CA ASN A 380 9.22 -3.03 -8.07
C ASN A 380 8.61 -1.63 -7.84
N PHE A 381 7.83 -1.44 -6.78
CA PHE A 381 7.31 -0.11 -6.43
C PHE A 381 8.41 0.87 -6.04
N GLN A 382 9.44 0.42 -5.28
CA GLN A 382 10.58 1.27 -4.94
C GLN A 382 11.32 1.74 -6.21
N ARG A 383 11.54 0.86 -7.19
CA ARG A 383 12.15 1.21 -8.47
C ARG A 383 11.37 2.32 -9.16
N VAL A 384 10.07 2.14 -9.35
CA VAL A 384 9.23 3.10 -10.07
C VAL A 384 9.10 4.42 -9.32
N LEU A 385 8.87 4.39 -8.02
CA LEU A 385 8.79 5.60 -7.22
C LEU A 385 10.13 6.36 -7.22
N THR A 386 11.25 5.65 -7.20
CA THR A 386 12.59 6.27 -7.33
C THR A 386 12.72 7.00 -8.68
N GLU A 387 12.30 6.37 -9.78
CA GLU A 387 12.33 6.98 -11.11
C GLU A 387 11.45 8.22 -11.20
N VAL A 388 10.24 8.16 -10.64
CA VAL A 388 9.29 9.30 -10.64
C VAL A 388 9.83 10.46 -9.80
N TRP A 389 10.39 10.19 -8.61
CA TRP A 389 10.81 11.22 -7.65
C TRP A 389 12.16 11.86 -7.98
N THR A 390 13.05 11.17 -8.70
CA THR A 390 14.37 11.70 -9.10
C THR A 390 14.34 12.44 -10.42
N ALA A 391 13.21 12.51 -11.07
CA ALA A 391 13.05 13.22 -12.32
C ALA A 391 13.19 14.74 -12.11
N LYS A 392 14.24 15.32 -12.67
CA LYS A 392 14.45 16.76 -12.80
C LYS A 392 13.99 17.27 -14.17
#